data_09157c819531451229da1a3cfb95de12
#
_entry.id   09157c819531451229da1a3cfb95de12
#
_cell.length_a   1.000
_cell.length_b   1.000
_cell.length_c   1.000
_cell.angle_alpha   90.00
_cell.angle_beta   90.00
_cell.angle_gamma   90.00
#
_symmetry.space_group_name_H-M   'P 1'
#
loop_
_entity.id
_entity.type
_entity.pdbx_description
1 polymer ?
#
loop_
_entity_poly.entity_id
_entity_poly.type
_entity_poly.pdbx_seq_one_letter_code
_entity_poly.pdbx_strand_id
1 'polypeptide(L)'
;MAGGMYTKMTSTGSSLIVNPRSISKELEAKISAAIAGVIASHDVAKLTTKLVRQAVEKEVRVSLTNHKDVLKRLMHQELRKLKAKKVAKRAAPEPWKLAMRREAIVRGLNRVYQMLREAESFPDWGLHAIQSLYDLQAVEAGEVLRLATLYARLIGARWLKEDRHADWAVGTVPTPTQLVRAITAVHLVERLGVSHSRRVDLLDFCDRSPAVYGPKELLGWNPAEGPPPADDKSGASIYERLTSALVLWHHSRALGISIGFTLPQLLQHLLPVYPYKGPGDLSPQEYEDQVHLVTTLVFVLTNNGKLRCETDLLPHEYFFLRHHVVYHLAQQDVALLGETLRALRCFDGSSNLVQMRRGLAFLLLTQRDDGSWMTDPTENDVTQRYFSTIQALWALCEPHRVGFAPAFPEATPILELHLNADIDIVADVTTDVSKSTPSASPASHAASSADPEVAAATAAAPSENEDVATRVAFLQGLLDQNGNVKNVSAALATHVLSTLEDMVLTVDILKSTGVGRTINKLRKHATPSVAKAATQLVAKWKKDLL
;
A
#
# COMPACT_ATOMS: atom_id res chain seq x y z
N MET A 1 23.04 -86.30 -32.54
CA MET A 1 24.34 -85.81 -33.00
C MET A 1 24.31 -84.30 -32.79
N ALA A 2 24.79 -83.81 -31.70
CA ALA A 2 26.17 -83.49 -31.33
C ALA A 2 26.70 -82.32 -32.15
N GLY A 3 26.91 -81.22 -31.52
CA GLY A 3 27.66 -80.13 -32.07
C GLY A 3 27.57 -78.89 -31.20
N GLY A 4 28.30 -78.91 -30.09
CA GLY A 4 28.46 -77.71 -29.26
C GLY A 4 29.41 -76.67 -29.89
N MET A 5 29.13 -75.45 -29.77
CA MET A 5 30.09 -74.37 -30.01
C MET A 5 30.08 -73.39 -28.86
N TYR A 6 31.14 -73.33 -28.12
CA TYR A 6 31.51 -72.34 -27.16
C TYR A 6 31.78 -70.99 -27.89
N THR A 7 31.09 -69.93 -27.55
CA THR A 7 31.49 -68.57 -27.95
C THR A 7 31.86 -67.80 -26.70
N LYS A 8 33.11 -67.36 -26.66
CA LYS A 8 33.70 -66.49 -25.65
C LYS A 8 32.93 -65.17 -25.56
N MET A 9 32.48 -64.81 -24.36
CA MET A 9 32.08 -63.45 -24.01
C MET A 9 33.36 -62.60 -23.87
N THR A 10 33.56 -61.68 -24.81
CA THR A 10 34.49 -60.56 -24.63
C THR A 10 33.72 -59.42 -23.99
N SER A 11 34.05 -59.12 -22.73
CA SER A 11 33.61 -57.94 -21.98
C SER A 11 34.30 -56.72 -22.59
N THR A 12 33.56 -56.00 -23.42
CA THR A 12 33.92 -54.59 -23.76
C THR A 12 33.34 -53.66 -22.71
N GLY A 13 34.16 -53.31 -21.75
CA GLY A 13 33.91 -52.23 -20.82
C GLY A 13 33.81 -50.88 -21.57
N SER A 14 32.60 -50.43 -21.83
CA SER A 14 32.35 -49.10 -22.30
C SER A 14 32.54 -48.14 -21.13
N SER A 15 33.75 -47.60 -20.98
CA SER A 15 33.99 -46.48 -20.06
C SER A 15 33.27 -45.27 -20.60
N LEU A 16 32.11 -44.95 -20.03
CA LEU A 16 31.48 -43.67 -20.18
C LEU A 16 32.44 -42.60 -19.67
N ILE A 17 33.05 -41.86 -20.59
CA ILE A 17 33.79 -40.62 -20.30
C ILE A 17 32.74 -39.63 -19.78
N VAL A 18 32.51 -39.67 -18.47
CA VAL A 18 31.71 -38.63 -17.79
C VAL A 18 32.51 -37.36 -17.85
N ASN A 19 31.99 -36.36 -18.56
CA ASN A 19 32.55 -35.03 -18.64
C ASN A 19 32.77 -34.52 -17.19
N PRO A 20 34.01 -34.25 -16.74
CA PRO A 20 34.33 -33.97 -15.33
C PRO A 20 33.70 -32.70 -14.78
N ARG A 21 32.91 -31.95 -15.57
CA ARG A 21 32.25 -30.72 -15.19
C ARG A 21 30.74 -30.80 -14.98
N SER A 22 30.06 -31.92 -15.25
CA SER A 22 28.60 -32.05 -15.05
C SER A 22 28.28 -33.09 -13.99
N ILE A 23 27.65 -32.62 -12.91
CA ILE A 23 27.05 -33.46 -11.88
C ILE A 23 25.64 -33.86 -12.36
N SER A 24 25.24 -35.14 -12.18
CA SER A 24 23.89 -35.56 -12.52
C SER A 24 22.86 -34.82 -11.64
N LYS A 25 21.66 -34.54 -12.18
CA LYS A 25 20.58 -33.87 -11.43
C LYS A 25 20.22 -34.59 -10.13
N GLU A 26 20.32 -35.91 -10.13
CA GLU A 26 20.03 -36.73 -8.95
C GLU A 26 21.10 -36.55 -7.86
N LEU A 27 22.38 -36.51 -8.24
CA LEU A 27 23.49 -36.25 -7.32
C LEU A 27 23.43 -34.80 -6.80
N GLU A 28 23.06 -33.82 -7.64
CA GLU A 28 22.86 -32.43 -7.25
C GLU A 28 21.75 -32.28 -6.21
N ALA A 29 20.64 -33.03 -6.36
CA ALA A 29 19.55 -33.05 -5.37
C ALA A 29 20.00 -33.65 -4.03
N LYS A 30 20.80 -34.75 -4.05
CA LYS A 30 21.38 -35.37 -2.84
C LYS A 30 22.34 -34.41 -2.12
N ILE A 31 23.18 -33.70 -2.86
CA ILE A 31 24.09 -32.68 -2.33
C ILE A 31 23.31 -31.54 -1.70
N SER A 32 22.26 -31.04 -2.36
CA SER A 32 21.40 -29.98 -1.84
C SER A 32 20.71 -30.37 -0.53
N ALA A 33 20.19 -31.59 -0.43
CA ALA A 33 19.58 -32.12 0.79
C ALA A 33 20.61 -32.24 1.94
N ALA A 34 21.81 -32.75 1.65
CA ALA A 34 22.88 -32.84 2.63
C ALA A 34 23.33 -31.46 3.13
N ILE A 35 23.46 -30.46 2.22
CA ILE A 35 23.76 -29.08 2.60
C ILE A 35 22.68 -28.52 3.53
N ALA A 36 21.40 -28.75 3.22
CA ALA A 36 20.29 -28.31 4.07
C ALA A 36 20.35 -28.91 5.48
N GLY A 37 20.71 -30.21 5.59
CA GLY A 37 20.93 -30.89 6.87
C GLY A 37 22.09 -30.27 7.67
N VAL A 38 23.23 -30.03 7.03
CA VAL A 38 24.39 -29.37 7.66
C VAL A 38 24.05 -27.96 8.15
N ILE A 39 23.34 -27.16 7.34
CA ILE A 39 22.92 -25.82 7.71
C ILE A 39 21.93 -25.83 8.89
N ALA A 40 21.06 -26.85 8.97
CA ALA A 40 20.10 -26.98 10.05
C ALA A 40 20.73 -27.37 11.40
N SER A 41 21.83 -28.11 11.37
CA SER A 41 22.50 -28.69 12.56
C SER A 41 23.65 -27.82 13.12
N HIS A 42 24.08 -26.80 12.38
CA HIS A 42 25.23 -25.97 12.78
C HIS A 42 24.87 -24.48 12.85
N ASP A 43 25.63 -23.73 13.63
CA ASP A 43 25.54 -22.27 13.63
C ASP A 43 26.04 -21.71 12.28
N VAL A 44 25.13 -21.03 11.56
CA VAL A 44 25.39 -20.49 10.22
C VAL A 44 26.58 -19.52 10.21
N ALA A 45 26.81 -18.80 11.31
CA ALA A 45 27.94 -17.86 11.44
C ALA A 45 29.31 -18.56 11.47
N LYS A 46 29.34 -19.85 11.81
CA LYS A 46 30.59 -20.65 11.91
C LYS A 46 30.78 -21.59 10.72
N LEU A 47 29.84 -21.62 9.77
CA LEU A 47 29.93 -22.48 8.61
C LEU A 47 30.91 -21.94 7.57
N THR A 48 31.98 -22.69 7.34
CA THR A 48 32.91 -22.45 6.23
C THR A 48 32.65 -23.41 5.08
N THR A 49 32.93 -22.99 3.85
CA THR A 49 32.79 -23.85 2.65
C THR A 49 33.56 -25.19 2.80
N LYS A 50 34.69 -25.17 3.51
CA LYS A 50 35.48 -26.37 3.78
C LYS A 50 34.74 -27.35 4.71
N LEU A 51 34.10 -26.85 5.75
CA LEU A 51 33.36 -27.64 6.73
C LEU A 51 32.10 -28.24 6.10
N VAL A 52 31.34 -27.43 5.31
CA VAL A 52 30.18 -27.91 4.57
C VAL A 52 30.59 -29.00 3.56
N ARG A 53 31.69 -28.80 2.80
CA ARG A 53 32.19 -29.79 1.86
C ARG A 53 32.49 -31.12 2.55
N GLN A 54 33.28 -31.12 3.63
CA GLN A 54 33.66 -32.33 4.35
C GLN A 54 32.43 -33.09 4.91
N ALA A 55 31.46 -32.35 5.46
CA ALA A 55 30.22 -32.94 5.96
C ALA A 55 29.38 -33.57 4.83
N VAL A 56 29.23 -32.87 3.71
CA VAL A 56 28.47 -33.36 2.55
C VAL A 56 29.18 -34.53 1.86
N GLU A 57 30.51 -34.48 1.69
CA GLU A 57 31.31 -35.63 1.15
C GLU A 57 31.15 -36.89 1.98
N LYS A 58 31.08 -36.74 3.32
CA LYS A 58 30.86 -37.85 4.25
C LYS A 58 29.46 -38.46 4.09
N GLU A 59 28.46 -37.64 3.88
CA GLU A 59 27.05 -38.06 3.77
C GLU A 59 26.75 -38.64 2.39
N VAL A 60 27.18 -37.98 1.33
CA VAL A 60 26.91 -38.39 -0.06
C VAL A 60 27.89 -39.43 -0.56
N ARG A 61 29.01 -39.65 0.15
CA ARG A 61 30.09 -40.60 -0.19
C ARG A 61 30.73 -40.36 -1.57
N VAL A 62 30.78 -39.09 -1.99
CA VAL A 62 31.37 -38.65 -3.26
C VAL A 62 32.33 -37.48 -2.98
N SER A 63 33.53 -37.52 -3.60
CA SER A 63 34.46 -36.40 -3.47
C SER A 63 34.00 -35.21 -4.29
N LEU A 64 33.86 -34.04 -3.64
CA LEU A 64 33.43 -32.79 -4.24
C LEU A 64 34.57 -31.78 -4.46
N THR A 65 35.82 -32.28 -4.36
CA THR A 65 37.02 -31.42 -4.49
C THR A 65 37.08 -30.68 -5.82
N ASN A 66 36.62 -31.33 -6.91
CA ASN A 66 36.60 -30.78 -8.27
C ASN A 66 35.28 -30.02 -8.59
N HIS A 67 34.32 -30.00 -7.67
CA HIS A 67 32.99 -29.39 -7.85
C HIS A 67 32.72 -28.22 -6.88
N LYS A 68 33.77 -27.47 -6.54
CA LYS A 68 33.68 -26.35 -5.58
C LYS A 68 32.64 -25.28 -5.97
N ASP A 69 32.53 -25.02 -7.25
CA ASP A 69 31.60 -23.98 -7.75
C ASP A 69 30.12 -24.44 -7.61
N VAL A 70 29.85 -25.71 -7.90
CA VAL A 70 28.53 -26.32 -7.72
C VAL A 70 28.16 -26.35 -6.23
N LEU A 71 29.08 -26.75 -5.38
CA LEU A 71 28.87 -26.75 -3.93
C LEU A 71 28.58 -25.33 -3.41
N LYS A 72 29.35 -24.33 -3.85
CA LYS A 72 29.17 -22.92 -3.47
C LYS A 72 27.80 -22.40 -3.92
N ARG A 73 27.41 -22.71 -5.17
CA ARG A 73 26.11 -22.33 -5.73
C ARG A 73 24.96 -22.93 -4.92
N LEU A 74 25.00 -24.23 -4.65
CA LEU A 74 23.97 -24.93 -3.87
C LEU A 74 23.91 -24.43 -2.41
N MET A 75 25.06 -24.18 -1.80
CA MET A 75 25.12 -23.62 -0.46
C MET A 75 24.46 -22.23 -0.41
N HIS A 76 24.74 -21.36 -1.37
CA HIS A 76 24.06 -20.06 -1.47
C HIS A 76 22.56 -20.20 -1.71
N GLN A 77 22.14 -21.18 -2.51
CA GLN A 77 20.72 -21.44 -2.76
C GLN A 77 20.00 -21.90 -1.48
N GLU A 78 20.59 -22.82 -0.71
CA GLU A 78 19.99 -23.28 0.56
C GLU A 78 20.01 -22.19 1.64
N LEU A 79 21.05 -21.37 1.71
CA LEU A 79 21.07 -20.20 2.60
C LEU A 79 20.02 -19.16 2.22
N ARG A 80 19.75 -18.94 0.91
CA ARG A 80 18.65 -18.09 0.44
C ARG A 80 17.29 -18.66 0.86
N LYS A 81 17.07 -19.97 0.69
CA LYS A 81 15.84 -20.65 1.14
C LYS A 81 15.65 -20.50 2.66
N LEU A 82 16.72 -20.66 3.43
CA LEU A 82 16.66 -20.52 4.89
C LEU A 82 16.38 -19.06 5.31
N LYS A 83 17.00 -18.09 4.65
CA LYS A 83 16.68 -16.67 4.85
C LYS A 83 15.23 -16.36 4.48
N ALA A 84 14.74 -16.85 3.34
CA ALA A 84 13.34 -16.70 2.93
C ALA A 84 12.39 -17.35 3.95
N LYS A 85 12.71 -18.55 4.46
CA LYS A 85 11.92 -19.22 5.50
C LYS A 85 11.95 -18.50 6.85
N LYS A 86 13.09 -17.91 7.24
CA LYS A 86 13.19 -17.04 8.42
C LYS A 86 12.42 -15.74 8.24
N VAL A 87 12.46 -15.13 7.06
CA VAL A 87 11.68 -13.92 6.72
C VAL A 87 10.18 -14.25 6.72
N ALA A 88 9.76 -15.36 6.11
CA ALA A 88 8.37 -15.82 6.13
C ALA A 88 7.90 -16.14 7.57
N LYS A 89 8.75 -16.75 8.41
CA LYS A 89 8.43 -17.01 9.82
C LYS A 89 8.38 -15.74 10.68
N ARG A 90 9.17 -14.69 10.33
CA ARG A 90 9.08 -13.35 10.94
C ARG A 90 7.88 -12.55 10.41
N ALA A 91 7.43 -12.84 9.19
CA ALA A 91 6.27 -12.20 8.57
C ALA A 91 4.93 -12.78 9.05
N ALA A 92 4.92 -13.96 9.69
CA ALA A 92 3.71 -14.46 10.32
C ALA A 92 3.33 -13.51 11.46
N PRO A 93 2.12 -12.91 11.45
CA PRO A 93 1.71 -12.00 12.50
C PRO A 93 1.71 -12.75 13.83
N GLU A 94 2.34 -12.13 14.84
CA GLU A 94 2.33 -12.68 16.17
C GLU A 94 0.89 -12.73 16.70
N PRO A 95 0.44 -13.81 17.35
CA PRO A 95 -0.96 -13.96 17.78
C PRO A 95 -1.49 -12.78 18.60
N TRP A 96 -0.65 -12.16 19.42
CA TRP A 96 -1.02 -11.00 20.22
C TRP A 96 -1.27 -9.74 19.36
N LYS A 97 -0.56 -9.56 18.24
CA LYS A 97 -0.79 -8.45 17.29
C LYS A 97 -2.14 -8.60 16.59
N LEU A 98 -2.54 -9.81 16.27
CA LEU A 98 -3.86 -10.10 15.71
C LEU A 98 -4.96 -9.80 16.72
N ALA A 99 -4.77 -10.17 17.99
CA ALA A 99 -5.73 -9.89 19.07
C ALA A 99 -5.89 -8.38 19.29
N MET A 100 -4.78 -7.63 19.42
CA MET A 100 -4.78 -6.17 19.55
C MET A 100 -5.49 -5.49 18.38
N ARG A 101 -5.20 -5.95 17.17
CA ARG A 101 -5.81 -5.42 15.94
C ARG A 101 -7.32 -5.62 15.95
N ARG A 102 -7.79 -6.83 16.29
CA ARG A 102 -9.22 -7.12 16.39
C ARG A 102 -9.91 -6.26 17.46
N GLU A 103 -9.29 -6.12 18.62
CA GLU A 103 -9.80 -5.26 19.70
C GLU A 103 -9.88 -3.80 19.23
N ALA A 104 -8.84 -3.29 18.58
CA ALA A 104 -8.83 -1.93 18.04
C ALA A 104 -9.97 -1.70 17.03
N ILE A 105 -10.22 -2.66 16.12
CA ILE A 105 -11.32 -2.58 15.16
C ILE A 105 -12.67 -2.56 15.88
N VAL A 106 -12.89 -3.43 16.86
CA VAL A 106 -14.17 -3.50 17.61
C VAL A 106 -14.41 -2.20 18.37
N ARG A 107 -13.42 -1.66 19.07
CA ARG A 107 -13.51 -0.37 19.77
C ARG A 107 -13.83 0.77 18.80
N GLY A 108 -13.14 0.82 17.65
CA GLY A 108 -13.38 1.83 16.63
C GLY A 108 -14.78 1.75 16.01
N LEU A 109 -15.28 0.54 15.69
CA LEU A 109 -16.66 0.34 15.21
C LEU A 109 -17.70 0.86 16.21
N ASN A 110 -17.52 0.54 17.49
CA ASN A 110 -18.40 1.03 18.54
C ASN A 110 -18.38 2.56 18.61
N ARG A 111 -17.21 3.17 18.47
CA ARG A 111 -17.06 4.63 18.50
C ARG A 111 -17.71 5.31 17.29
N VAL A 112 -17.50 4.78 16.08
CA VAL A 112 -18.19 5.28 14.87
C VAL A 112 -19.70 5.26 15.05
N TYR A 113 -20.23 4.13 15.54
CA TYR A 113 -21.67 4.02 15.77
C TYR A 113 -22.18 5.02 16.82
N GLN A 114 -21.43 5.26 17.92
CA GLN A 114 -21.76 6.30 18.91
C GLN A 114 -21.78 7.70 18.28
N MET A 115 -20.72 8.08 17.53
CA MET A 115 -20.67 9.37 16.85
C MET A 115 -21.86 9.58 15.93
N LEU A 116 -22.24 8.56 15.16
CA LEU A 116 -23.41 8.65 14.27
C LEU A 116 -24.76 8.71 15.00
N ARG A 117 -24.85 8.16 16.21
CA ARG A 117 -26.08 8.31 17.02
C ARG A 117 -26.26 9.72 17.56
N GLU A 118 -25.17 10.35 17.94
CA GLU A 118 -25.16 11.64 18.65
C GLU A 118 -25.05 12.83 17.69
N ALA A 119 -24.57 12.61 16.46
CA ALA A 119 -24.21 13.68 15.55
C ALA A 119 -25.44 14.38 14.92
N GLU A 120 -25.46 15.70 14.99
CA GLU A 120 -26.31 16.54 14.16
C GLU A 120 -25.99 16.41 12.66
N SER A 121 -24.73 16.04 12.33
CA SER A 121 -24.22 15.81 10.96
C SER A 121 -24.60 14.47 10.37
N PHE A 122 -25.52 13.72 10.97
CA PHE A 122 -25.97 12.43 10.41
C PHE A 122 -26.46 12.53 8.95
N PRO A 123 -27.14 13.62 8.51
CA PRO A 123 -27.52 13.79 7.11
C PRO A 123 -26.34 13.77 6.13
N ASP A 124 -25.19 14.29 6.56
CA ASP A 124 -24.00 14.38 5.72
C ASP A 124 -23.16 13.10 5.76
N TRP A 125 -23.10 12.43 6.90
CA TRP A 125 -22.27 11.24 7.09
C TRP A 125 -22.99 9.91 6.89
N GLY A 126 -24.33 9.91 6.95
CA GLY A 126 -25.12 8.67 6.97
C GLY A 126 -24.86 7.79 5.75
N LEU A 127 -24.86 8.34 4.55
CA LEU A 127 -24.55 7.57 3.32
C LEU A 127 -23.12 7.07 3.29
N HIS A 128 -22.16 7.89 3.66
CA HIS A 128 -20.75 7.50 3.77
C HIS A 128 -20.57 6.36 4.79
N ALA A 129 -21.24 6.46 5.93
CA ALA A 129 -21.20 5.41 6.96
C ALA A 129 -21.83 4.09 6.48
N ILE A 130 -22.96 4.16 5.76
CA ILE A 130 -23.59 2.97 5.17
C ILE A 130 -22.62 2.29 4.21
N GLN A 131 -21.99 3.03 3.31
CA GLN A 131 -20.99 2.49 2.39
C GLN A 131 -19.82 1.86 3.14
N SER A 132 -19.26 2.59 4.08
CA SER A 132 -18.08 2.18 4.85
C SER A 132 -18.32 0.89 5.63
N LEU A 133 -19.44 0.80 6.33
CA LEU A 133 -19.79 -0.39 7.10
C LEU A 133 -20.16 -1.58 6.19
N TYR A 134 -20.78 -1.33 5.04
CA TYR A 134 -21.00 -2.36 4.05
C TYR A 134 -19.68 -2.92 3.51
N ASP A 135 -18.72 -2.06 3.19
CA ASP A 135 -17.41 -2.49 2.68
C ASP A 135 -16.66 -3.33 3.74
N LEU A 136 -16.76 -2.96 5.03
CA LEU A 136 -16.21 -3.76 6.12
C LEU A 136 -16.89 -5.14 6.25
N GLN A 137 -18.21 -5.20 6.21
CA GLN A 137 -18.93 -6.47 6.29
C GLN A 137 -18.64 -7.39 5.07
N ALA A 138 -18.31 -6.81 3.94
CA ALA A 138 -18.02 -7.57 2.72
C ALA A 138 -16.62 -8.23 2.71
N VAL A 139 -15.72 -7.80 3.61
CA VAL A 139 -14.32 -8.25 3.66
C VAL A 139 -13.91 -8.89 4.98
N GLU A 140 -14.72 -8.77 6.03
CA GLU A 140 -14.39 -9.26 7.37
C GLU A 140 -15.22 -10.50 7.77
N ALA A 141 -14.81 -11.14 8.86
CA ALA A 141 -15.44 -12.34 9.41
C ALA A 141 -15.67 -12.22 10.94
N GLY A 142 -16.43 -13.14 11.50
CA GLY A 142 -16.62 -13.27 12.94
C GLY A 142 -17.30 -12.07 13.57
N GLU A 143 -16.74 -11.55 14.67
CA GLU A 143 -17.33 -10.46 15.45
C GLU A 143 -17.36 -9.14 14.68
N VAL A 144 -16.32 -8.81 13.94
CA VAL A 144 -16.25 -7.58 13.13
C VAL A 144 -17.35 -7.58 12.08
N LEU A 145 -17.54 -8.69 11.35
CA LEU A 145 -18.64 -8.85 10.39
C LEU A 145 -20.00 -8.66 11.08
N ARG A 146 -20.19 -9.28 12.24
CA ARG A 146 -21.46 -9.17 12.99
C ARG A 146 -21.76 -7.72 13.40
N LEU A 147 -20.78 -7.01 13.94
CA LEU A 147 -20.94 -5.62 14.37
C LEU A 147 -21.11 -4.66 13.18
N ALA A 148 -20.31 -4.78 12.13
CA ALA A 148 -20.44 -3.97 10.93
C ALA A 148 -21.83 -4.15 10.29
N THR A 149 -22.32 -5.39 10.20
CA THR A 149 -23.66 -5.69 9.69
C THR A 149 -24.77 -5.08 10.57
N LEU A 150 -24.66 -5.22 11.89
CA LEU A 150 -25.62 -4.66 12.83
C LEU A 150 -25.68 -3.13 12.70
N TYR A 151 -24.54 -2.47 12.74
CA TYR A 151 -24.48 -1.01 12.68
C TYR A 151 -24.91 -0.46 11.32
N ALA A 152 -24.51 -1.10 10.21
CA ALA A 152 -24.97 -0.74 8.88
C ALA A 152 -26.52 -0.78 8.79
N ARG A 153 -27.16 -1.84 9.32
CA ARG A 153 -28.63 -1.97 9.33
C ARG A 153 -29.30 -0.90 10.19
N LEU A 154 -28.76 -0.62 11.38
CA LEU A 154 -29.33 0.39 12.28
C LEU A 154 -29.22 1.80 11.68
N ILE A 155 -28.08 2.12 11.06
CA ILE A 155 -27.85 3.41 10.37
C ILE A 155 -28.73 3.50 9.13
N GLY A 156 -28.80 2.43 8.32
CA GLY A 156 -29.65 2.37 7.14
C GLY A 156 -31.15 2.52 7.47
N ALA A 157 -31.63 1.87 8.54
CA ALA A 157 -33.00 2.02 8.99
C ALA A 157 -33.33 3.45 9.44
N ARG A 158 -32.40 4.11 10.15
CA ARG A 158 -32.52 5.53 10.52
C ARG A 158 -32.53 6.40 9.29
N TRP A 159 -31.60 6.18 8.36
CA TRP A 159 -31.51 6.95 7.12
C TRP A 159 -32.79 6.89 6.31
N LEU A 160 -33.37 5.69 6.12
CA LEU A 160 -34.63 5.51 5.41
C LEU A 160 -35.82 6.18 6.12
N LYS A 161 -35.84 6.15 7.48
CA LYS A 161 -36.91 6.78 8.26
C LYS A 161 -36.89 8.30 8.20
N GLU A 162 -35.69 8.89 8.17
CA GLU A 162 -35.53 10.34 8.13
C GLU A 162 -35.78 10.93 6.74
N ASP A 163 -35.91 10.07 5.70
CA ASP A 163 -36.23 10.37 4.28
C ASP A 163 -35.48 11.58 3.69
N ARG A 164 -34.31 11.88 4.24
CA ARG A 164 -33.50 13.06 3.88
C ARG A 164 -32.82 12.97 2.52
N HIS A 165 -32.88 11.80 1.88
CA HIS A 165 -32.32 11.53 0.55
C HIS A 165 -33.32 11.79 -0.56
N ALA A 166 -34.57 12.15 -0.24
CA ALA A 166 -35.65 12.36 -1.18
C ALA A 166 -36.05 13.83 -1.29
N ASP A 167 -35.06 14.72 -1.46
CA ASP A 167 -35.30 16.14 -1.83
C ASP A 167 -36.03 16.29 -3.18
N TRP A 168 -36.37 15.17 -3.78
CA TRP A 168 -37.02 15.07 -5.08
C TRP A 168 -38.44 14.53 -4.92
N ALA A 169 -39.45 15.37 -5.24
CA ALA A 169 -40.84 14.99 -5.19
C ALA A 169 -41.21 14.04 -6.35
N VAL A 170 -41.99 12.98 -6.04
CA VAL A 170 -42.47 12.02 -7.06
C VAL A 170 -43.25 12.75 -8.15
N GLY A 171 -42.98 12.43 -9.41
CA GLY A 171 -43.63 13.04 -10.57
C GLY A 171 -43.05 14.40 -11.00
N THR A 172 -42.04 14.91 -10.32
CA THR A 172 -41.30 16.10 -10.77
C THR A 172 -39.98 15.71 -11.46
N VAL A 173 -39.39 16.65 -12.19
CA VAL A 173 -38.05 16.48 -12.78
C VAL A 173 -37.01 16.83 -11.71
N PRO A 174 -36.12 15.89 -11.31
CA PRO A 174 -35.06 16.22 -10.33
C PRO A 174 -34.05 17.18 -10.93
N THR A 175 -33.41 17.99 -10.10
CA THR A 175 -32.21 18.69 -10.54
C THR A 175 -31.04 17.70 -10.74
N PRO A 176 -29.98 18.06 -11.50
CA PRO A 176 -28.81 17.19 -11.67
C PRO A 176 -28.21 16.71 -10.34
N THR A 177 -28.08 17.63 -9.38
CA THR A 177 -27.58 17.31 -8.05
C THR A 177 -28.49 16.33 -7.29
N GLN A 178 -29.81 16.54 -7.36
CA GLN A 178 -30.78 15.60 -6.75
C GLN A 178 -30.72 14.22 -7.41
N LEU A 179 -30.52 14.15 -8.73
CA LEU A 179 -30.38 12.89 -9.44
C LEU A 179 -29.12 12.12 -9.02
N VAL A 180 -27.96 12.79 -8.97
CA VAL A 180 -26.69 12.20 -8.50
C VAL A 180 -26.82 11.67 -7.07
N ARG A 181 -27.42 12.46 -6.16
CA ARG A 181 -27.68 12.05 -4.77
C ARG A 181 -28.63 10.85 -4.71
N ALA A 182 -29.69 10.83 -5.52
CA ALA A 182 -30.63 9.69 -5.58
C ALA A 182 -29.94 8.42 -6.10
N ILE A 183 -29.14 8.49 -7.15
CA ILE A 183 -28.35 7.36 -7.64
C ILE A 183 -27.46 6.79 -6.53
N THR A 184 -26.72 7.66 -5.85
CA THR A 184 -25.84 7.26 -4.75
C THR A 184 -26.63 6.63 -3.59
N ALA A 185 -27.71 7.29 -3.15
CA ALA A 185 -28.51 6.81 -2.03
C ALA A 185 -29.17 5.44 -2.30
N VAL A 186 -29.81 5.29 -3.47
CA VAL A 186 -30.42 4.03 -3.89
C VAL A 186 -29.38 2.92 -3.97
N HIS A 187 -28.25 3.18 -4.61
CA HIS A 187 -27.16 2.21 -4.74
C HIS A 187 -26.66 1.75 -3.35
N LEU A 188 -26.36 2.68 -2.44
CA LEU A 188 -25.77 2.37 -1.14
C LEU A 188 -26.77 1.63 -0.22
N VAL A 189 -28.03 2.02 -0.21
CA VAL A 189 -29.05 1.35 0.59
C VAL A 189 -29.33 -0.07 0.07
N GLU A 190 -29.38 -0.27 -1.23
CA GLU A 190 -29.59 -1.60 -1.81
C GLU A 190 -28.42 -2.55 -1.54
N ARG A 191 -27.21 -2.06 -1.37
CA ARG A 191 -26.07 -2.86 -0.90
C ARG A 191 -26.29 -3.49 0.48
N LEU A 192 -27.19 -2.92 1.30
CA LEU A 192 -27.60 -3.51 2.59
C LEU A 192 -28.66 -4.60 2.45
N GLY A 193 -29.10 -4.91 1.23
CA GLY A 193 -30.19 -5.84 0.95
C GLY A 193 -31.57 -5.26 1.25
N VAL A 194 -31.72 -3.94 1.25
CA VAL A 194 -32.98 -3.23 1.49
C VAL A 194 -33.34 -2.45 0.24
N SER A 195 -34.53 -2.69 -0.32
CA SER A 195 -35.03 -1.90 -1.45
C SER A 195 -35.31 -0.46 -1.02
N HIS A 196 -34.75 0.48 -1.75
CA HIS A 196 -35.02 1.90 -1.54
C HIS A 196 -36.38 2.28 -2.15
N SER A 197 -37.24 3.04 -1.44
CA SER A 197 -38.57 3.43 -1.91
C SER A 197 -38.56 4.19 -3.23
N ARG A 198 -37.51 4.94 -3.52
CA ARG A 198 -37.34 5.73 -4.75
C ARG A 198 -36.72 4.99 -5.92
N ARG A 199 -36.41 3.69 -5.78
CA ARG A 199 -35.74 2.94 -6.84
C ARG A 199 -36.54 2.94 -8.14
N VAL A 200 -37.83 2.68 -8.05
CA VAL A 200 -38.71 2.61 -9.23
C VAL A 200 -38.78 3.97 -9.92
N ASP A 201 -39.04 5.03 -9.15
CA ASP A 201 -39.13 6.40 -9.68
C ASP A 201 -37.82 6.84 -10.36
N LEU A 202 -36.68 6.47 -9.76
CA LEU A 202 -35.34 6.77 -10.30
C LEU A 202 -35.09 6.06 -11.64
N LEU A 203 -35.36 4.75 -11.70
CA LEU A 203 -35.15 3.97 -12.92
C LEU A 203 -36.12 4.42 -14.02
N ASP A 204 -37.39 4.60 -13.70
CA ASP A 204 -38.40 5.13 -14.62
C ASP A 204 -38.03 6.50 -15.19
N PHE A 205 -37.47 7.39 -14.35
CA PHE A 205 -36.99 8.68 -14.81
C PHE A 205 -35.81 8.55 -15.77
N CYS A 206 -34.82 7.74 -15.41
CA CYS A 206 -33.62 7.54 -16.26
C CYS A 206 -33.98 6.85 -17.60
N ASP A 207 -34.92 5.92 -17.60
CA ASP A 207 -35.34 5.21 -18.82
C ASP A 207 -36.19 6.10 -19.77
N ARG A 208 -37.12 6.89 -19.19
CA ARG A 208 -38.03 7.74 -20.00
C ARG A 208 -37.39 9.03 -20.48
N SER A 209 -36.35 9.49 -19.77
CA SER A 209 -35.75 10.79 -20.00
C SER A 209 -34.22 10.73 -20.13
N PRO A 210 -33.66 9.78 -20.90
CA PRO A 210 -32.19 9.62 -21.01
C PRO A 210 -31.50 10.85 -21.62
N ALA A 211 -32.27 11.71 -22.32
CA ALA A 211 -31.77 12.94 -22.95
C ALA A 211 -31.89 14.18 -22.06
N VAL A 212 -32.52 14.07 -20.88
CA VAL A 212 -32.73 15.26 -20.02
C VAL A 212 -31.45 15.66 -19.33
N TYR A 213 -30.66 14.68 -18.86
CA TYR A 213 -29.37 14.94 -18.24
C TYR A 213 -28.30 14.03 -18.82
N GLY A 214 -27.42 14.64 -19.62
CA GLY A 214 -26.18 14.03 -20.05
C GLY A 214 -25.05 14.22 -19.02
N PRO A 215 -23.85 13.72 -19.34
CA PRO A 215 -22.68 13.89 -18.47
C PRO A 215 -22.39 15.35 -18.12
N LYS A 216 -22.62 16.28 -19.04
CA LYS A 216 -22.38 17.73 -18.80
C LYS A 216 -23.23 18.30 -17.68
N GLU A 217 -24.49 17.91 -17.62
CA GLU A 217 -25.41 18.38 -16.58
C GLU A 217 -25.10 17.74 -15.22
N LEU A 218 -24.64 16.46 -15.22
CA LEU A 218 -24.37 15.70 -14.00
C LEU A 218 -22.99 16.00 -13.42
N LEU A 219 -21.97 16.23 -14.26
CA LEU A 219 -20.56 16.35 -13.87
C LEU A 219 -19.94 17.72 -14.19
N GLY A 220 -20.65 18.58 -14.95
CA GLY A 220 -20.08 19.82 -15.48
C GLY A 220 -19.22 19.60 -16.75
N TRP A 221 -18.98 18.35 -17.19
CA TRP A 221 -18.19 17.98 -18.37
C TRP A 221 -18.60 16.61 -18.91
N ASN A 222 -18.14 16.29 -20.13
CA ASN A 222 -18.46 15.01 -20.76
C ASN A 222 -17.19 14.18 -21.02
N PRO A 223 -16.96 13.07 -20.30
CA PRO A 223 -15.80 12.19 -20.50
C PRO A 223 -15.68 11.61 -21.91
N ALA A 224 -16.79 11.51 -22.65
CA ALA A 224 -16.77 11.02 -24.03
C ALA A 224 -16.29 12.08 -25.04
N GLU A 225 -16.34 13.36 -24.70
CA GLU A 225 -15.98 14.47 -25.58
C GLU A 225 -14.56 15.01 -25.34
N GLY A 226 -14.02 14.83 -24.12
CA GLY A 226 -12.67 15.31 -23.81
C GLY A 226 -12.35 15.30 -22.31
N PRO A 227 -11.16 15.78 -21.94
CA PRO A 227 -10.73 15.86 -20.54
C PRO A 227 -11.56 16.90 -19.78
N PRO A 228 -11.54 16.85 -18.42
CA PRO A 228 -12.17 17.88 -17.62
C PRO A 228 -11.58 19.26 -17.96
N PRO A 229 -12.41 20.30 -18.08
CA PRO A 229 -11.92 21.66 -18.37
C PRO A 229 -11.01 22.17 -17.24
N ALA A 230 -9.88 22.81 -17.62
CA ALA A 230 -8.91 23.35 -16.67
C ALA A 230 -9.47 24.56 -15.90
N ASP A 231 -10.28 25.38 -16.59
CA ASP A 231 -10.84 26.64 -16.07
C ASP A 231 -12.33 26.48 -15.77
N ASP A 232 -12.68 25.84 -14.65
CA ASP A 232 -14.06 25.78 -14.21
C ASP A 232 -14.30 26.71 -13.02
N LYS A 233 -15.42 27.41 -13.07
CA LYS A 233 -15.89 28.31 -12.01
C LYS A 233 -16.20 27.59 -10.68
N SER A 234 -16.27 26.26 -10.69
CA SER A 234 -16.52 25.46 -9.48
C SER A 234 -15.32 25.43 -8.52
N GLY A 235 -14.10 25.70 -9.01
CA GLY A 235 -12.87 25.56 -8.23
C GLY A 235 -12.44 24.12 -7.96
N ALA A 236 -13.16 23.12 -8.49
CA ALA A 236 -12.83 21.72 -8.33
C ALA A 236 -11.57 21.33 -9.13
N SER A 237 -10.66 20.60 -8.52
CA SER A 237 -9.45 20.10 -9.17
C SER A 237 -9.77 19.08 -10.26
N ILE A 238 -8.82 18.82 -11.17
CA ILE A 238 -8.93 17.73 -12.15
C ILE A 238 -9.11 16.38 -11.44
N TYR A 239 -8.45 16.19 -10.31
CA TYR A 239 -8.51 14.97 -9.51
C TYR A 239 -9.89 14.74 -8.91
N GLU A 240 -10.49 15.77 -8.31
CA GLU A 240 -11.84 15.74 -7.75
C GLU A 240 -12.89 15.41 -8.82
N ARG A 241 -12.77 16.00 -10.02
CA ARG A 241 -13.70 15.74 -11.14
C ARG A 241 -13.61 14.31 -11.66
N LEU A 242 -12.40 13.81 -11.83
CA LEU A 242 -12.19 12.40 -12.23
C LEU A 242 -12.72 11.45 -11.15
N THR A 243 -12.51 11.75 -9.88
CA THR A 243 -13.06 10.98 -8.75
C THR A 243 -14.57 10.96 -8.77
N SER A 244 -15.21 12.12 -8.89
CA SER A 244 -16.67 12.24 -8.96
C SER A 244 -17.26 11.46 -10.13
N ALA A 245 -16.61 11.52 -11.30
CA ALA A 245 -17.03 10.77 -12.48
C ALA A 245 -16.90 9.24 -12.29
N LEU A 246 -15.80 8.78 -11.67
CA LEU A 246 -15.60 7.35 -11.33
C LEU A 246 -16.67 6.83 -10.36
N VAL A 247 -16.96 7.60 -9.31
CA VAL A 247 -17.96 7.25 -8.31
C VAL A 247 -19.35 7.20 -8.93
N LEU A 248 -19.73 8.24 -9.69
CA LEU A 248 -21.03 8.30 -10.36
C LEU A 248 -21.17 7.16 -11.35
N TRP A 249 -20.15 6.89 -12.18
CA TRP A 249 -20.17 5.77 -13.13
C TRP A 249 -20.35 4.43 -12.39
N HIS A 250 -19.60 4.20 -11.32
CA HIS A 250 -19.67 2.96 -10.54
C HIS A 250 -21.06 2.73 -9.93
N HIS A 251 -21.65 3.76 -9.32
CA HIS A 251 -22.99 3.66 -8.72
C HIS A 251 -24.07 3.44 -9.78
N SER A 252 -24.04 4.22 -10.86
CA SER A 252 -24.98 4.11 -11.98
C SER A 252 -24.91 2.73 -12.65
N ARG A 253 -23.70 2.25 -12.91
CA ARG A 253 -23.45 0.91 -13.48
C ARG A 253 -24.06 -0.20 -12.63
N ALA A 254 -23.91 -0.11 -11.31
CA ALA A 254 -24.46 -1.08 -10.37
C ALA A 254 -26.00 -1.11 -10.35
N LEU A 255 -26.65 0.02 -10.67
CA LEU A 255 -28.11 0.13 -10.79
C LEU A 255 -28.61 -0.16 -12.22
N GLY A 256 -27.73 -0.38 -13.18
CA GLY A 256 -28.10 -0.54 -14.58
C GLY A 256 -28.45 0.77 -15.30
N ILE A 257 -28.09 1.93 -14.72
CA ILE A 257 -28.35 3.25 -15.30
C ILE A 257 -27.20 3.64 -16.25
N SER A 258 -27.54 4.07 -17.48
CA SER A 258 -26.58 4.66 -18.41
C SER A 258 -26.51 6.17 -18.20
N ILE A 259 -25.29 6.69 -18.01
CA ILE A 259 -25.04 8.11 -17.79
C ILE A 259 -24.29 8.78 -18.96
N GLY A 260 -24.27 8.13 -20.13
CA GLY A 260 -23.77 8.72 -21.36
C GLY A 260 -22.28 8.60 -21.62
N PHE A 261 -21.52 7.92 -20.77
CA PHE A 261 -20.11 7.58 -20.99
C PHE A 261 -19.75 6.20 -20.43
N THR A 262 -18.65 5.65 -20.88
CA THR A 262 -18.12 4.33 -20.48
C THR A 262 -16.88 4.48 -19.61
N LEU A 263 -16.55 3.41 -18.86
CA LEU A 263 -15.32 3.39 -18.07
C LEU A 263 -14.05 3.61 -18.91
N PRO A 264 -13.86 2.96 -20.08
CA PRO A 264 -12.71 3.24 -20.94
C PRO A 264 -12.59 4.71 -21.36
N GLN A 265 -13.72 5.37 -21.70
CA GLN A 265 -13.71 6.79 -22.05
C GLN A 265 -13.29 7.69 -20.88
N LEU A 266 -13.63 7.31 -19.65
CA LEU A 266 -13.18 8.03 -18.46
C LEU A 266 -11.71 7.77 -18.17
N LEU A 267 -11.26 6.51 -18.20
CA LEU A 267 -9.88 6.12 -17.87
C LEU A 267 -8.84 6.74 -18.82
N GLN A 268 -9.17 7.00 -20.08
CA GLN A 268 -8.23 7.66 -21.01
C GLN A 268 -7.75 9.03 -20.50
N HIS A 269 -8.53 9.68 -19.63
CA HIS A 269 -8.19 10.99 -19.05
C HIS A 269 -7.23 10.89 -17.86
N LEU A 270 -6.82 9.70 -17.46
CA LEU A 270 -5.77 9.51 -16.46
C LEU A 270 -4.37 9.71 -17.06
N LEU A 271 -4.19 9.41 -18.34
CA LEU A 271 -2.87 9.49 -18.98
C LEU A 271 -2.20 10.89 -18.84
N PRO A 272 -2.90 12.03 -19.02
CA PRO A 272 -2.32 13.35 -18.80
C PRO A 272 -2.05 13.69 -17.32
N VAL A 273 -2.58 12.89 -16.38
CA VAL A 273 -2.42 13.09 -14.93
C VAL A 273 -1.15 12.41 -14.43
N TYR A 274 -0.64 11.45 -15.17
CA TYR A 274 0.61 10.75 -14.85
C TYR A 274 1.84 11.58 -15.23
N PRO A 275 2.96 11.47 -14.50
CA PRO A 275 3.05 10.81 -13.20
C PRO A 275 2.31 11.60 -12.11
N TYR A 276 1.82 10.91 -11.11
CA TYR A 276 1.22 11.55 -9.94
C TYR A 276 2.23 12.43 -9.22
N LYS A 277 1.79 13.61 -8.80
CA LYS A 277 2.63 14.65 -8.21
C LYS A 277 2.82 14.46 -6.71
N GLY A 278 3.92 14.97 -6.20
CA GLY A 278 4.19 15.01 -4.77
C GLY A 278 3.44 16.14 -4.05
N PRO A 279 3.41 16.11 -2.70
CA PRO A 279 2.73 17.14 -1.91
C PRO A 279 3.40 18.53 -2.00
N GLY A 280 4.64 18.62 -2.54
CA GLY A 280 5.33 19.90 -2.77
C GLY A 280 4.95 20.59 -4.07
N ASP A 281 4.34 19.88 -5.02
CA ASP A 281 3.99 20.38 -6.36
C ASP A 281 2.50 20.73 -6.50
N LEU A 282 1.70 20.43 -5.50
CA LEU A 282 0.27 20.67 -5.44
C LEU A 282 -0.09 21.49 -4.21
N SER A 283 -1.22 22.19 -4.25
CA SER A 283 -1.84 22.71 -3.04
C SER A 283 -2.25 21.53 -2.12
N PRO A 284 -2.38 21.75 -0.81
CA PRO A 284 -2.81 20.69 0.11
C PRO A 284 -4.12 20.01 -0.32
N GLN A 285 -5.10 20.80 -0.79
CA GLN A 285 -6.38 20.27 -1.27
C GLN A 285 -6.24 19.45 -2.55
N GLU A 286 -5.49 19.93 -3.54
CA GLU A 286 -5.25 19.18 -4.78
C GLU A 286 -4.49 17.87 -4.52
N TYR A 287 -3.57 17.89 -3.55
CA TYR A 287 -2.87 16.67 -3.15
C TYR A 287 -3.82 15.65 -2.51
N GLU A 288 -4.71 16.09 -1.62
CA GLU A 288 -5.75 15.25 -1.03
C GLU A 288 -6.69 14.69 -2.09
N ASP A 289 -7.17 15.53 -3.01
CA ASP A 289 -8.01 15.11 -4.15
C ASP A 289 -7.29 14.07 -5.02
N GLN A 290 -5.98 14.23 -5.24
CA GLN A 290 -5.18 13.24 -5.99
C GLN A 290 -5.11 11.91 -5.24
N VAL A 291 -4.90 11.91 -3.92
CA VAL A 291 -4.94 10.70 -3.11
C VAL A 291 -6.30 10.01 -3.23
N HIS A 292 -7.38 10.79 -3.15
CA HIS A 292 -8.74 10.27 -3.33
C HIS A 292 -8.99 9.70 -4.73
N LEU A 293 -8.46 10.33 -5.78
CA LEU A 293 -8.53 9.77 -7.14
C LEU A 293 -7.83 8.40 -7.22
N VAL A 294 -6.58 8.33 -6.76
CA VAL A 294 -5.77 7.11 -6.81
C VAL A 294 -6.46 5.98 -6.04
N THR A 295 -6.93 6.25 -4.84
CA THR A 295 -7.58 5.24 -4.00
C THR A 295 -8.94 4.82 -4.54
N THR A 296 -9.75 5.77 -5.06
CA THR A 296 -11.04 5.49 -5.71
C THR A 296 -10.85 4.61 -6.94
N LEU A 297 -9.86 4.90 -7.79
CA LEU A 297 -9.55 4.08 -8.96
C LEU A 297 -9.24 2.64 -8.57
N VAL A 298 -8.38 2.46 -7.56
CA VAL A 298 -8.05 1.12 -7.03
C VAL A 298 -9.31 0.44 -6.50
N PHE A 299 -10.17 1.13 -5.74
CA PHE A 299 -11.40 0.54 -5.19
C PHE A 299 -12.42 0.18 -6.26
N VAL A 300 -12.61 1.01 -7.26
CA VAL A 300 -13.51 0.71 -8.39
C VAL A 300 -13.02 -0.53 -9.14
N LEU A 301 -11.74 -0.58 -9.50
CA LEU A 301 -11.18 -1.68 -10.28
C LEU A 301 -11.01 -2.98 -9.49
N THR A 302 -10.93 -2.90 -8.17
CA THR A 302 -10.83 -4.08 -7.28
C THR A 302 -12.15 -4.49 -6.63
N ASN A 303 -13.27 -3.86 -7.01
CA ASN A 303 -14.56 -4.03 -6.35
C ASN A 303 -14.44 -3.87 -4.83
N ASN A 304 -13.97 -2.71 -4.40
CA ASN A 304 -13.72 -2.35 -3.00
C ASN A 304 -12.78 -3.32 -2.26
N GLY A 305 -11.72 -3.78 -2.93
CA GLY A 305 -10.70 -4.65 -2.35
C GLY A 305 -11.06 -6.13 -2.31
N LYS A 306 -12.20 -6.56 -2.89
CA LYS A 306 -12.56 -7.98 -3.03
C LYS A 306 -11.69 -8.72 -4.03
N LEU A 307 -11.16 -8.01 -5.02
CA LEU A 307 -10.28 -8.57 -6.05
C LEU A 307 -8.82 -8.20 -5.76
N ARG A 308 -7.92 -9.14 -6.03
CA ARG A 308 -6.47 -8.89 -5.97
C ARG A 308 -6.06 -8.07 -7.18
N CYS A 309 -5.23 -7.07 -6.96
CA CYS A 309 -4.62 -6.28 -8.02
C CYS A 309 -3.16 -6.68 -8.20
N GLU A 310 -2.77 -7.07 -9.39
CA GLU A 310 -1.36 -7.21 -9.75
C GLU A 310 -0.74 -5.83 -9.89
N THR A 311 0.52 -5.68 -9.50
CA THR A 311 1.21 -4.39 -9.53
C THR A 311 1.33 -3.84 -10.94
N ASP A 312 1.42 -4.72 -11.94
CA ASP A 312 1.56 -4.35 -13.35
C ASP A 312 0.24 -3.86 -13.97
N LEU A 313 -0.90 -4.11 -13.32
CA LEU A 313 -2.20 -3.60 -13.79
C LEU A 313 -2.35 -2.10 -13.52
N LEU A 314 -1.85 -1.63 -12.37
CA LEU A 314 -1.94 -0.24 -11.91
C LEU A 314 -0.58 0.21 -11.33
N PRO A 315 0.48 0.29 -12.15
CA PRO A 315 1.83 0.56 -11.65
C PRO A 315 1.97 1.97 -11.08
N HIS A 316 1.37 2.98 -11.71
CA HIS A 316 1.42 4.37 -11.23
C HIS A 316 0.78 4.51 -9.84
N GLU A 317 -0.39 3.91 -9.63
CA GLU A 317 -1.12 3.91 -8.37
C GLU A 317 -0.35 3.15 -7.29
N TYR A 318 0.17 1.96 -7.64
CA TYR A 318 0.96 1.16 -6.70
C TYR A 318 2.20 1.91 -6.18
N PHE A 319 2.98 2.50 -7.08
CA PHE A 319 4.19 3.22 -6.70
C PHE A 319 3.86 4.49 -5.92
N PHE A 320 2.86 5.25 -6.37
CA PHE A 320 2.37 6.42 -5.64
C PHE A 320 1.99 6.06 -4.20
N LEU A 321 1.05 5.13 -4.01
CA LEU A 321 0.58 4.71 -2.69
C LEU A 321 1.73 4.20 -1.81
N ARG A 322 2.61 3.37 -2.36
CA ARG A 322 3.75 2.81 -1.62
C ARG A 322 4.70 3.89 -1.09
N HIS A 323 4.98 4.91 -1.89
CA HIS A 323 5.89 5.99 -1.50
C HIS A 323 5.23 6.95 -0.50
N HIS A 324 3.96 7.28 -0.71
CA HIS A 324 3.27 8.28 0.11
C HIS A 324 2.85 7.78 1.51
N VAL A 325 2.81 6.46 1.77
CA VAL A 325 2.68 5.94 3.15
C VAL A 325 3.71 6.58 4.09
N VAL A 326 4.96 6.77 3.62
CA VAL A 326 6.02 7.35 4.46
C VAL A 326 5.75 8.83 4.75
N TYR A 327 5.24 9.57 3.76
CA TYR A 327 4.84 10.96 3.92
C TYR A 327 3.70 11.11 4.92
N HIS A 328 2.59 10.35 4.76
CA HIS A 328 1.45 10.42 5.69
C HIS A 328 1.84 10.00 7.12
N LEU A 329 2.74 9.03 7.27
CA LEU A 329 3.30 8.68 8.57
C LEU A 329 4.09 9.84 9.21
N ALA A 330 4.87 10.57 8.41
CA ALA A 330 5.65 11.71 8.89
C ALA A 330 4.75 12.89 9.31
N GLN A 331 3.66 13.12 8.56
CA GLN A 331 2.65 14.12 8.90
C GLN A 331 1.71 13.68 10.02
N GLN A 332 1.74 12.42 10.42
CA GLN A 332 0.79 11.81 11.36
C GLN A 332 -0.67 11.92 10.92
N ASP A 333 -0.90 12.05 9.62
CA ASP A 333 -2.22 12.13 9.04
C ASP A 333 -2.89 10.75 9.02
N VAL A 334 -3.74 10.51 10.00
CA VAL A 334 -4.43 9.23 10.19
C VAL A 334 -5.42 8.96 9.05
N ALA A 335 -6.10 9.98 8.54
CA ALA A 335 -7.13 9.81 7.51
C ALA A 335 -6.49 9.38 6.19
N LEU A 336 -5.57 10.17 5.64
CA LEU A 336 -4.89 9.85 4.39
C LEU A 336 -4.00 8.60 4.51
N LEU A 337 -3.37 8.38 5.66
CA LEU A 337 -2.63 7.15 5.91
C LEU A 337 -3.55 5.92 5.86
N GLY A 338 -4.70 5.99 6.52
CA GLY A 338 -5.66 4.90 6.56
C GLY A 338 -6.17 4.54 5.18
N GLU A 339 -6.55 5.53 4.39
CA GLU A 339 -7.02 5.38 3.03
C GLU A 339 -5.93 4.80 2.09
N THR A 340 -4.72 5.36 2.16
CA THR A 340 -3.56 4.87 1.40
C THR A 340 -3.22 3.42 1.72
N LEU A 341 -3.22 3.04 3.01
CA LEU A 341 -2.96 1.66 3.44
C LEU A 341 -4.05 0.69 2.97
N ARG A 342 -5.33 1.11 3.02
CA ARG A 342 -6.45 0.32 2.51
C ARG A 342 -6.28 0.04 1.01
N ALA A 343 -6.01 1.07 0.21
CA ALA A 343 -5.81 0.94 -1.23
C ALA A 343 -4.56 0.11 -1.56
N LEU A 344 -3.42 0.39 -0.91
CA LEU A 344 -2.19 -0.38 -1.10
C LEU A 344 -2.37 -1.87 -0.77
N ARG A 345 -3.24 -2.18 0.19
CA ARG A 345 -3.56 -3.57 0.54
C ARG A 345 -4.24 -4.34 -0.59
N CYS A 346 -4.89 -3.68 -1.54
CA CYS A 346 -5.50 -4.33 -2.69
C CYS A 346 -4.46 -5.02 -3.60
N PHE A 347 -3.21 -4.57 -3.57
CA PHE A 347 -2.14 -5.12 -4.40
C PHE A 347 -1.52 -6.38 -3.79
N ASP A 348 -1.13 -7.32 -4.65
CA ASP A 348 -0.47 -8.55 -4.25
C ASP A 348 0.89 -8.27 -3.60
N GLY A 349 1.19 -9.07 -2.56
CA GLY A 349 2.45 -8.94 -1.83
C GLY A 349 2.55 -7.71 -0.91
N SER A 350 1.60 -6.78 -0.96
CA SER A 350 1.62 -5.52 -0.19
C SER A 350 1.71 -5.73 1.32
N SER A 351 1.12 -6.80 1.86
CA SER A 351 1.18 -7.16 3.28
C SER A 351 2.62 -7.39 3.79
N ASN A 352 3.56 -7.72 2.89
CA ASN A 352 4.97 -7.91 3.21
C ASN A 352 5.78 -6.60 3.20
N LEU A 353 5.20 -5.51 2.72
CA LEU A 353 5.88 -4.22 2.66
C LEU A 353 6.17 -3.69 4.08
N VAL A 354 7.37 -3.16 4.26
CA VAL A 354 7.77 -2.51 5.52
C VAL A 354 6.87 -1.31 5.81
N GLN A 355 6.53 -0.53 4.78
CA GLN A 355 5.64 0.63 4.86
C GLN A 355 4.26 0.22 5.40
N MET A 356 3.67 -0.83 4.84
CA MET A 356 2.38 -1.38 5.31
C MET A 356 2.43 -1.73 6.79
N ARG A 357 3.43 -2.52 7.21
CA ARG A 357 3.56 -2.93 8.62
C ARG A 357 3.74 -1.76 9.57
N ARG A 358 4.47 -0.72 9.15
CA ARG A 358 4.68 0.49 9.94
C ARG A 358 3.42 1.33 10.06
N GLY A 359 2.71 1.52 8.95
CA GLY A 359 1.43 2.22 8.96
C GLY A 359 0.42 1.55 9.90
N LEU A 360 0.28 0.22 9.80
CA LEU A 360 -0.60 -0.53 10.70
C LEU A 360 -0.16 -0.45 12.17
N ALA A 361 1.14 -0.52 12.45
CA ALA A 361 1.64 -0.36 13.81
C ALA A 361 1.37 1.04 14.37
N PHE A 362 1.54 2.08 13.55
CA PHE A 362 1.21 3.46 13.92
C PHE A 362 -0.28 3.58 14.28
N LEU A 363 -1.18 3.08 13.45
CA LEU A 363 -2.62 3.11 13.73
C LEU A 363 -2.97 2.38 15.03
N LEU A 364 -2.37 1.22 15.30
CA LEU A 364 -2.60 0.48 16.55
C LEU A 364 -2.11 1.23 17.79
N LEU A 365 -1.03 1.99 17.67
CA LEU A 365 -0.43 2.73 18.79
C LEU A 365 -1.09 4.09 19.05
N THR A 366 -1.77 4.65 18.05
CA THR A 366 -2.39 5.99 18.14
C THR A 366 -3.89 5.96 18.39
N GLN A 367 -4.50 4.77 18.51
CA GLN A 367 -5.89 4.68 18.91
C GLN A 367 -6.10 5.25 20.31
N ARG A 368 -7.09 6.14 20.44
CA ARG A 368 -7.46 6.75 21.73
C ARG A 368 -8.23 5.78 22.61
N ASP A 369 -8.32 6.10 23.90
CA ASP A 369 -9.04 5.27 24.88
C ASP A 369 -10.53 5.11 24.55
N ASP A 370 -11.15 6.12 23.93
CA ASP A 370 -12.54 6.08 23.45
C ASP A 370 -12.74 5.25 22.18
N GLY A 371 -11.68 4.70 21.62
CA GLY A 371 -11.69 3.90 20.39
C GLY A 371 -11.57 4.72 19.10
N SER A 372 -11.52 6.05 19.16
CA SER A 372 -11.35 6.91 17.98
C SER A 372 -9.90 7.09 17.58
N TRP A 373 -9.71 7.68 16.39
CA TRP A 373 -8.45 8.23 15.92
C TRP A 373 -8.62 9.69 15.55
N MET A 374 -7.55 10.45 15.65
CA MET A 374 -7.45 11.83 15.18
C MET A 374 -6.04 12.15 14.72
N THR A 375 -5.93 13.00 13.73
CA THR A 375 -4.65 13.53 13.25
C THR A 375 -4.04 14.47 14.30
N ASP A 376 -4.80 15.47 14.79
CA ASP A 376 -4.39 16.34 15.89
C ASP A 376 -5.10 15.95 17.19
N PRO A 377 -4.37 15.51 18.23
CA PRO A 377 -4.97 15.14 19.51
C PRO A 377 -5.57 16.32 20.28
N THR A 378 -5.23 17.57 19.92
CA THR A 378 -5.74 18.78 20.57
C THR A 378 -7.02 19.30 19.93
N GLU A 379 -7.33 18.86 18.73
CA GLU A 379 -8.50 19.27 17.97
C GLU A 379 -9.75 18.51 18.44
N ASN A 380 -10.88 19.22 18.49
CA ASN A 380 -12.18 18.68 18.88
C ASN A 380 -13.16 18.56 17.72
N ASP A 381 -12.68 18.66 16.48
CA ASP A 381 -13.55 18.50 15.31
C ASP A 381 -14.08 17.05 15.23
N VAL A 382 -15.40 16.93 15.38
CA VAL A 382 -16.11 15.64 15.34
C VAL A 382 -16.07 15.05 13.94
N THR A 383 -16.08 15.89 12.89
CA THR A 383 -16.03 15.46 11.48
C THR A 383 -14.69 14.82 11.18
N GLN A 384 -13.60 15.49 11.51
CA GLN A 384 -12.27 14.97 11.32
C GLN A 384 -12.05 13.67 12.13
N ARG A 385 -12.55 13.64 13.38
CA ARG A 385 -12.50 12.43 14.22
C ARG A 385 -13.25 11.26 13.57
N TYR A 386 -14.43 11.52 12.99
CA TYR A 386 -15.21 10.50 12.31
C TYR A 386 -14.45 9.93 11.12
N PHE A 387 -13.95 10.79 10.20
CA PHE A 387 -13.23 10.33 9.00
C PHE A 387 -11.92 9.62 9.36
N SER A 388 -11.11 10.17 10.25
CA SER A 388 -9.89 9.51 10.72
C SER A 388 -10.18 8.13 11.32
N THR A 389 -11.28 7.99 12.08
CA THR A 389 -11.66 6.69 12.68
C THR A 389 -12.09 5.68 11.62
N ILE A 390 -12.90 6.07 10.65
CA ILE A 390 -13.34 5.20 9.56
C ILE A 390 -12.16 4.74 8.69
N GLN A 391 -11.28 5.64 8.32
CA GLN A 391 -10.11 5.31 7.47
C GLN A 391 -9.13 4.38 8.21
N ALA A 392 -8.89 4.62 9.51
CA ALA A 392 -8.07 3.73 10.33
C ALA A 392 -8.69 2.32 10.44
N LEU A 393 -10.01 2.22 10.63
CA LEU A 393 -10.72 0.95 10.65
C LEU A 393 -10.52 0.18 9.35
N TRP A 394 -10.70 0.82 8.20
CA TRP A 394 -10.50 0.19 6.90
C TRP A 394 -9.07 -0.31 6.69
N ALA A 395 -8.09 0.46 7.12
CA ALA A 395 -6.69 0.06 7.03
C ALA A 395 -6.39 -1.17 7.90
N LEU A 396 -7.01 -1.25 9.07
CA LEU A 396 -6.83 -2.37 9.99
C LEU A 396 -7.54 -3.65 9.55
N CYS A 397 -8.61 -3.59 8.76
CA CYS A 397 -9.35 -4.75 8.27
C CYS A 397 -8.59 -5.50 7.18
N GLU A 398 -8.71 -6.84 7.13
CA GLU A 398 -8.14 -7.67 6.07
C GLU A 398 -9.19 -8.09 5.06
N PRO A 399 -9.08 -7.68 3.78
CA PRO A 399 -10.06 -8.03 2.79
C PRO A 399 -10.05 -9.53 2.49
N HIS A 400 -11.23 -10.14 2.52
CA HIS A 400 -11.44 -11.49 1.99
C HIS A 400 -11.51 -11.41 0.46
N ARG A 401 -10.51 -11.95 -0.22
CA ARG A 401 -10.35 -11.83 -1.67
C ARG A 401 -10.91 -13.03 -2.40
N VAL A 402 -11.66 -12.76 -3.47
CA VAL A 402 -12.40 -13.78 -4.22
C VAL A 402 -11.97 -13.91 -5.69
N GLY A 403 -11.05 -13.08 -6.18
CA GLY A 403 -10.61 -13.10 -7.57
C GLY A 403 -9.53 -12.07 -7.86
N PHE A 404 -9.36 -11.74 -9.15
CA PHE A 404 -8.35 -10.80 -9.65
C PHE A 404 -9.01 -9.60 -10.34
N ALA A 405 -8.40 -8.43 -10.20
CA ALA A 405 -8.77 -7.21 -10.90
C ALA A 405 -8.41 -7.34 -12.41
N PRO A 406 -9.03 -6.56 -13.30
CA PRO A 406 -10.04 -5.55 -12.99
C PRO A 406 -11.45 -6.12 -12.83
N ALA A 407 -12.27 -5.48 -11.99
CA ALA A 407 -13.69 -5.82 -11.81
C ALA A 407 -14.51 -5.64 -13.10
N PHE A 408 -14.03 -4.80 -13.98
CA PHE A 408 -14.64 -4.44 -15.25
C PHE A 408 -13.66 -4.74 -16.39
N PRO A 409 -13.80 -5.88 -17.09
CA PRO A 409 -12.87 -6.30 -18.14
C PRO A 409 -12.71 -5.28 -19.28
N GLU A 410 -13.71 -4.44 -19.54
CA GLU A 410 -13.65 -3.36 -20.50
C GLU A 410 -12.59 -2.29 -20.21
N ALA A 411 -12.07 -2.23 -18.97
CA ALA A 411 -10.97 -1.34 -18.59
C ALA A 411 -9.60 -1.82 -19.10
N THR A 412 -9.43 -3.14 -19.30
CA THR A 412 -8.12 -3.75 -19.61
C THR A 412 -7.39 -3.10 -20.79
N PRO A 413 -8.02 -2.85 -21.97
CA PRO A 413 -7.29 -2.27 -23.10
C PRO A 413 -6.71 -0.88 -22.82
N ILE A 414 -7.41 -0.06 -22.02
CA ILE A 414 -6.93 1.28 -21.67
C ILE A 414 -5.82 1.20 -20.63
N LEU A 415 -5.93 0.30 -19.66
CA LEU A 415 -4.87 0.09 -18.66
C LEU A 415 -3.58 -0.44 -19.31
N GLU A 416 -3.67 -1.32 -20.30
CA GLU A 416 -2.53 -1.77 -21.11
C GLU A 416 -1.90 -0.63 -21.91
N LEU A 417 -2.69 0.32 -22.43
CA LEU A 417 -2.16 1.52 -23.09
C LEU A 417 -1.40 2.40 -22.08
N HIS A 418 -1.90 2.57 -20.86
CA HIS A 418 -1.21 3.32 -19.81
C HIS A 418 0.10 2.67 -19.42
N LEU A 419 0.13 1.33 -19.31
CA LEU A 419 1.34 0.58 -18.99
C LEU A 419 2.42 0.74 -20.08
N ASN A 420 2.02 0.80 -21.34
CA ASN A 420 2.93 0.94 -22.49
C ASN A 420 3.25 2.41 -22.84
N ALA A 421 2.66 3.37 -22.14
CA ALA A 421 3.00 4.77 -22.30
C ALA A 421 4.42 5.02 -21.76
N ASP A 422 5.23 5.78 -22.53
CA ASP A 422 6.60 6.14 -22.12
C ASP A 422 6.57 7.23 -21.04
N ILE A 423 6.06 6.84 -19.86
CA ILE A 423 5.93 7.70 -18.70
C ILE A 423 6.84 7.15 -17.60
N ASP A 424 7.76 7.98 -17.15
CA ASP A 424 8.70 7.62 -16.08
C ASP A 424 7.93 7.53 -14.74
N ILE A 425 7.71 6.29 -14.26
CA ILE A 425 6.98 6.02 -13.03
C ILE A 425 7.74 6.49 -11.77
N VAL A 426 9.07 6.70 -11.88
CA VAL A 426 9.97 6.81 -10.73
C VAL A 426 10.54 8.22 -10.54
N ALA A 427 10.59 9.05 -11.60
CA ALA A 427 11.41 10.26 -11.58
C ALA A 427 10.95 11.34 -10.59
N ASP A 428 9.65 11.52 -10.40
CA ASP A 428 9.13 12.66 -9.62
C ASP A 428 8.80 12.37 -8.16
N VAL A 429 8.53 11.14 -7.78
CA VAL A 429 8.08 10.81 -6.41
C VAL A 429 9.20 10.87 -5.38
N THR A 430 10.46 10.71 -5.81
CA THR A 430 11.62 10.69 -4.90
C THR A 430 12.16 12.08 -4.58
N THR A 431 11.94 13.08 -5.44
CA THR A 431 12.43 14.45 -5.25
C THR A 431 11.59 15.30 -4.32
N ASP A 432 10.29 15.02 -4.20
CA ASP A 432 9.36 15.90 -3.50
C ASP A 432 9.28 15.73 -2.00
N VAL A 433 9.53 14.53 -1.48
CA VAL A 433 9.54 14.30 -0.03
C VAL A 433 10.64 15.12 0.68
N SER A 434 11.65 15.57 -0.05
CA SER A 434 12.72 16.43 0.49
C SER A 434 12.40 17.93 0.49
N LYS A 435 11.35 18.38 -0.25
CA LYS A 435 11.00 19.80 -0.39
C LYS A 435 9.84 20.27 0.49
N SER A 436 9.02 19.35 1.01
CA SER A 436 7.88 19.70 1.87
C SER A 436 8.32 19.93 3.31
N THR A 437 8.88 21.08 3.59
CA THR A 437 8.95 21.64 4.95
C THR A 437 7.65 22.42 5.19
N PRO A 438 6.90 22.22 6.27
CA PRO A 438 5.74 23.03 6.56
C PRO A 438 6.20 24.47 6.80
N SER A 439 5.70 25.38 5.96
CA SER A 439 5.89 26.82 6.07
C SER A 439 5.21 27.33 7.33
N ALA A 440 5.97 27.56 8.39
CA ALA A 440 5.53 28.43 9.48
C ALA A 440 5.53 29.87 8.97
N SER A 441 4.46 30.59 9.23
CA SER A 441 4.20 31.98 8.85
C SER A 441 5.34 32.96 9.14
N PRO A 442 5.43 34.06 8.39
CA PRO A 442 6.65 34.83 8.28
C PRO A 442 6.78 35.89 9.38
N ALA A 443 7.92 35.95 9.99
CA ALA A 443 8.42 37.15 10.61
C ALA A 443 9.75 37.52 9.94
N SER A 444 9.76 38.73 9.43
CA SER A 444 10.80 39.44 8.70
C SER A 444 12.23 39.34 9.24
N HIS A 445 13.25 39.22 8.42
CA HIS A 445 14.31 40.18 8.10
C HIS A 445 15.51 39.59 7.37
N ALA A 446 15.82 40.24 6.22
CA ALA A 446 17.11 40.59 5.66
C ALA A 446 18.20 39.55 5.33
N ALA A 447 18.39 39.43 4.02
CA ALA A 447 19.59 39.44 3.19
C ALA A 447 20.93 38.83 3.68
N SER A 448 21.45 37.87 2.91
CA SER A 448 22.75 37.97 2.29
C SER A 448 22.99 36.83 1.29
N SER A 449 23.60 37.23 0.18
CA SER A 449 23.99 36.52 -1.01
C SER A 449 25.04 35.43 -0.83
N ALA A 450 24.97 34.34 -1.60
CA ALA A 450 26.11 33.73 -2.32
C ALA A 450 25.61 32.64 -3.28
N ASP A 451 26.17 32.65 -4.48
CA ASP A 451 25.80 31.91 -5.68
C ASP A 451 26.17 30.41 -5.65
N PRO A 452 25.55 29.62 -6.56
CA PRO A 452 25.76 28.19 -6.67
C PRO A 452 26.64 27.82 -7.86
N GLU A 453 27.44 26.81 -7.69
CA GLU A 453 28.04 26.05 -8.80
C GLU A 453 28.11 24.57 -8.39
N VAL A 454 27.30 23.72 -8.99
CA VAL A 454 27.60 22.29 -9.12
C VAL A 454 27.01 21.73 -10.41
N ALA A 455 27.93 21.15 -11.14
CA ALA A 455 27.81 20.58 -12.46
C ALA A 455 26.91 19.33 -12.52
N ALA A 456 26.34 19.17 -13.70
CA ALA A 456 25.65 17.98 -14.17
C ALA A 456 26.53 16.73 -14.14
N ALA A 457 26.00 15.63 -13.68
CA ALA A 457 26.52 14.30 -13.87
C ALA A 457 25.40 13.34 -14.36
N THR A 458 25.71 12.76 -15.48
CA THR A 458 24.99 11.76 -16.29
C THR A 458 24.37 10.61 -15.53
N ALA A 459 23.15 10.30 -15.92
CA ALA A 459 22.36 9.17 -15.45
C ALA A 459 22.93 7.82 -15.89
N ALA A 460 23.21 6.96 -14.92
CA ALA A 460 23.32 5.51 -15.08
C ALA A 460 22.31 4.88 -14.10
N ALA A 461 21.68 3.77 -14.48
CA ALA A 461 20.69 3.08 -13.67
C ALA A 461 21.23 2.80 -12.24
N PRO A 462 20.47 3.11 -11.18
CA PRO A 462 20.97 3.01 -9.81
C PRO A 462 21.22 1.54 -9.44
N SER A 463 22.41 1.26 -8.90
CA SER A 463 22.74 -0.02 -8.29
C SER A 463 21.91 -0.22 -7.00
N GLU A 464 21.67 -1.47 -6.59
CA GLU A 464 20.93 -1.78 -5.34
C GLU A 464 21.50 -1.04 -4.10
N ASN A 465 22.77 -0.69 -4.11
CA ASN A 465 23.43 0.08 -3.04
C ASN A 465 23.09 1.58 -3.06
N GLU A 466 22.79 2.13 -4.22
CA GLU A 466 22.44 3.55 -4.39
C GLU A 466 21.03 3.83 -3.87
N ASP A 467 20.08 2.90 -4.07
CA ASP A 467 18.74 2.96 -3.48
C ASP A 467 18.79 2.91 -1.94
N VAL A 468 19.65 2.07 -1.36
CA VAL A 468 19.81 1.99 0.10
C VAL A 468 20.44 3.27 0.68
N ALA A 469 21.42 3.86 0.00
CA ALA A 469 22.07 5.11 0.44
C ALA A 469 21.07 6.28 0.43
N THR A 470 20.25 6.39 -0.62
CA THR A 470 19.19 7.40 -0.74
C THR A 470 18.14 7.26 0.36
N ARG A 471 17.71 6.04 0.68
CA ARG A 471 16.79 5.78 1.80
C ARG A 471 17.38 6.14 3.16
N VAL A 472 18.66 5.85 3.36
CA VAL A 472 19.35 6.20 4.63
C VAL A 472 19.50 7.72 4.75
N ALA A 473 19.82 8.43 3.67
CA ALA A 473 19.89 9.89 3.65
C ALA A 473 18.51 10.52 3.96
N PHE A 474 17.43 9.98 3.40
CA PHE A 474 16.08 10.39 3.69
C PHE A 474 15.72 10.20 5.19
N LEU A 475 15.97 9.01 5.75
CA LEU A 475 15.72 8.72 7.16
C LEU A 475 16.54 9.63 8.09
N GLN A 476 17.75 9.98 7.69
CA GLN A 476 18.57 10.95 8.40
C GLN A 476 17.96 12.36 8.33
N GLY A 477 17.44 12.77 7.17
CA GLY A 477 16.74 14.05 7.00
C GLY A 477 15.54 14.20 7.94
N LEU A 478 14.78 13.12 8.13
CA LEU A 478 13.66 13.11 9.09
C LEU A 478 14.10 13.37 10.55
N LEU A 479 15.32 12.95 10.90
CA LEU A 479 15.88 13.20 12.24
C LEU A 479 16.55 14.56 12.37
N ASP A 480 17.02 15.15 11.28
CA ASP A 480 17.85 16.37 11.28
C ASP A 480 17.05 17.62 10.89
N GLN A 481 15.71 17.56 10.98
CA GLN A 481 14.84 18.72 10.75
C GLN A 481 15.30 19.89 11.63
N ASN A 482 15.75 20.97 10.98
CA ASN A 482 16.28 22.18 11.63
C ASN A 482 17.61 22.06 12.38
N GLY A 483 18.45 21.08 12.06
CA GLY A 483 19.79 20.93 12.68
C GLY A 483 19.79 20.48 14.14
N ASN A 484 18.62 20.21 14.75
CA ASN A 484 18.49 19.87 16.15
C ASN A 484 17.84 18.51 16.38
N VAL A 485 18.63 17.46 16.23
CA VAL A 485 18.23 16.06 16.46
C VAL A 485 17.64 15.79 17.86
N LYS A 486 17.88 16.67 18.83
CA LYS A 486 17.40 16.48 20.21
C LYS A 486 15.92 16.78 20.39
N ASN A 487 15.32 17.56 19.49
CA ASN A 487 13.92 17.99 19.56
C ASN A 487 13.00 17.12 18.69
N VAL A 488 13.52 16.07 18.09
CA VAL A 488 12.71 15.10 17.33
C VAL A 488 11.74 14.41 18.28
N SER A 489 10.48 14.22 17.84
CA SER A 489 9.51 13.49 18.66
C SER A 489 9.98 12.06 18.94
N ALA A 490 9.70 11.56 20.14
CA ALA A 490 10.12 10.21 20.54
C ALA A 490 9.58 9.13 19.59
N ALA A 491 8.36 9.32 19.08
CA ALA A 491 7.71 8.42 18.13
C ALA A 491 8.49 8.36 16.81
N LEU A 492 8.83 9.53 16.23
CA LEU A 492 9.59 9.61 14.99
C LEU A 492 11.01 9.04 15.14
N ALA A 493 11.69 9.40 16.25
CA ALA A 493 13.02 8.88 16.54
C ALA A 493 13.02 7.35 16.67
N THR A 494 12.08 6.78 17.41
CA THR A 494 11.94 5.32 17.56
C THR A 494 11.65 4.65 16.22
N HIS A 495 10.80 5.25 15.42
CA HIS A 495 10.47 4.76 14.09
C HIS A 495 11.70 4.71 13.17
N VAL A 496 12.47 5.80 13.08
CA VAL A 496 13.69 5.85 12.25
C VAL A 496 14.74 4.86 12.74
N LEU A 497 14.93 4.75 14.06
CA LEU A 497 15.87 3.79 14.65
C LEU A 497 15.51 2.35 14.31
N SER A 498 14.24 1.97 14.45
CA SER A 498 13.75 0.63 14.06
C SER A 498 13.95 0.37 12.56
N THR A 499 13.74 1.40 11.70
CA THR A 499 13.95 1.29 10.26
C THR A 499 15.40 0.98 9.92
N LEU A 500 16.30 1.76 10.50
CA LEU A 500 17.73 1.61 10.25
C LEU A 500 18.26 0.29 10.83
N GLU A 501 17.65 -0.24 11.89
CA GLU A 501 17.99 -1.54 12.47
C GLU A 501 17.66 -2.71 11.53
N ASP A 502 16.57 -2.60 10.76
CA ASP A 502 16.12 -3.63 9.82
C ASP A 502 16.83 -3.55 8.45
N MET A 503 17.55 -2.45 8.17
CA MET A 503 18.29 -2.27 6.92
C MET A 503 19.66 -2.96 6.97
N VAL A 504 20.05 -3.57 5.85
CA VAL A 504 21.43 -4.07 5.66
C VAL A 504 22.27 -2.89 5.17
N LEU A 505 23.06 -2.29 6.07
CA LEU A 505 23.92 -1.16 5.76
C LEU A 505 25.36 -1.62 5.55
N THR A 506 26.06 -0.96 4.66
CA THR A 506 27.50 -1.13 4.46
C THR A 506 28.27 0.02 5.09
N VAL A 507 29.57 -0.17 5.32
CA VAL A 507 30.47 0.88 5.83
C VAL A 507 30.46 2.11 4.92
N ASP A 508 30.36 1.89 3.60
CA ASP A 508 30.35 2.96 2.61
C ASP A 508 29.08 3.79 2.68
N ILE A 509 27.90 3.14 2.87
CA ILE A 509 26.63 3.84 3.06
C ILE A 509 26.65 4.66 4.35
N LEU A 510 27.18 4.12 5.45
CA LEU A 510 27.29 4.87 6.71
C LEU A 510 28.21 6.08 6.59
N LYS A 511 29.29 5.97 5.81
CA LYS A 511 30.24 7.08 5.57
C LYS A 511 29.66 8.13 4.64
N SER A 512 29.06 7.73 3.51
CA SER A 512 28.50 8.65 2.50
C SER A 512 27.31 9.45 3.03
N THR A 513 26.41 8.81 3.76
CA THR A 513 25.22 9.46 4.33
C THR A 513 25.49 10.20 5.63
N GLY A 514 26.50 9.81 6.39
CA GLY A 514 26.81 10.38 7.71
C GLY A 514 25.77 10.03 8.79
N VAL A 515 24.83 9.11 8.53
CA VAL A 515 23.74 8.73 9.43
C VAL A 515 24.24 8.28 10.80
N GLY A 516 25.39 7.64 10.86
CA GLY A 516 26.02 7.24 12.14
C GLY A 516 26.25 8.40 13.12
N ARG A 517 26.56 9.60 12.62
CA ARG A 517 26.73 10.81 13.45
C ARG A 517 25.38 11.27 13.99
N THR A 518 24.34 11.24 13.18
CA THR A 518 22.99 11.63 13.54
C THR A 518 22.43 10.70 14.61
N ILE A 519 22.56 9.37 14.42
CA ILE A 519 22.11 8.38 15.42
C ILE A 519 22.93 8.49 16.73
N ASN A 520 24.20 8.79 16.67
CA ASN A 520 25.01 8.99 17.87
C ASN A 520 24.55 10.24 18.68
N LYS A 521 24.00 11.28 18.04
CA LYS A 521 23.39 12.42 18.75
C LYS A 521 22.11 12.00 19.49
N LEU A 522 21.31 11.06 18.96
CA LEU A 522 20.10 10.53 19.61
C LEU A 522 20.37 9.74 20.90
N ARG A 523 21.58 9.29 21.16
CA ARG A 523 21.96 8.68 22.45
C ARG A 523 21.78 9.63 23.62
N LYS A 524 21.68 10.94 23.36
CA LYS A 524 21.42 12.00 24.36
C LYS A 524 19.99 12.55 24.27
N HIS A 525 19.06 11.81 23.64
CA HIS A 525 17.66 12.20 23.53
C HIS A 525 16.99 12.23 24.89
N ALA A 526 16.05 13.19 25.10
CA ALA A 526 15.35 13.36 26.36
C ALA A 526 14.55 12.12 26.80
N THR A 527 14.04 11.35 25.82
CA THR A 527 13.28 10.12 26.08
C THR A 527 14.22 8.92 26.24
N PRO A 528 14.23 8.23 27.40
CA PRO A 528 15.18 7.14 27.70
C PRO A 528 15.09 5.95 26.75
N SER A 529 13.89 5.62 26.23
CA SER A 529 13.70 4.53 25.27
C SER A 529 14.41 4.81 23.93
N VAL A 530 14.35 6.06 23.44
CA VAL A 530 15.03 6.50 22.21
C VAL A 530 16.56 6.45 22.41
N ALA A 531 17.05 6.97 23.53
CA ALA A 531 18.48 6.95 23.85
C ALA A 531 19.03 5.52 23.94
N LYS A 532 18.27 4.60 24.52
CA LYS A 532 18.60 3.17 24.63
C LYS A 532 18.63 2.51 23.24
N ALA A 533 17.60 2.71 22.41
CA ALA A 533 17.53 2.16 21.05
C ALA A 533 18.67 2.68 20.16
N ALA A 534 18.97 3.98 20.22
CA ALA A 534 20.10 4.56 19.51
C ALA A 534 21.45 3.97 19.94
N THR A 535 21.61 3.70 21.24
CA THR A 535 22.84 3.08 21.78
C THR A 535 22.98 1.64 21.30
N GLN A 536 21.88 0.87 21.28
CA GLN A 536 21.85 -0.52 20.79
C GLN A 536 22.15 -0.59 19.29
N LEU A 537 21.56 0.31 18.49
CA LEU A 537 21.79 0.35 17.06
C LEU A 537 23.26 0.67 16.70
N VAL A 538 23.87 1.65 17.38
CA VAL A 538 25.30 1.97 17.19
C VAL A 538 26.19 0.80 17.62
N ALA A 539 25.86 0.11 18.70
CA ALA A 539 26.60 -1.07 19.13
C ALA A 539 26.48 -2.23 18.12
N LYS A 540 25.28 -2.43 17.55
CA LYS A 540 25.03 -3.42 16.50
C LYS A 540 25.86 -3.14 15.25
N TRP A 541 25.86 -1.89 14.76
CA TRP A 541 26.66 -1.51 13.58
C TRP A 541 28.16 -1.67 13.82
N LYS A 542 28.65 -1.35 15.01
CA LYS A 542 30.06 -1.60 15.34
C LYS A 542 30.42 -3.09 15.33
N LYS A 543 29.50 -3.94 15.78
CA LYS A 543 29.73 -5.40 15.79
C LYS A 543 29.61 -6.04 14.40
N ASP A 544 28.68 -5.54 13.57
CA ASP A 544 28.34 -6.17 12.30
C ASP A 544 29.20 -5.65 11.12
N LEU A 545 29.84 -4.48 11.28
CA LEU A 545 30.55 -3.75 10.21
C LEU A 545 32.04 -3.48 10.49
N LEU A 546 32.49 -3.63 11.73
CA LEU A 546 33.91 -3.52 12.15
C LEU A 546 34.40 -4.85 12.71
#